data_104810b4bdd173fdfec41ff93b3863b2
#
_entry.id   104810b4bdd173fdfec41ff93b3863b2
#
_cell.length_a   1.000
_cell.length_b   1.000
_cell.length_c   1.000
_cell.angle_alpha   90.00
_cell.angle_beta   90.00
_cell.angle_gamma   90.00
#
_symmetry.space_group_name_H-M   'P 1'
#
loop_
_entity.id
_entity.type
_entity.pdbx_description
1 polymer ?
#
loop_
_entity_poly.entity_id
_entity_poly.type
_entity_poly.pdbx_seq_one_letter_code
_entity_poly.pdbx_strand_id
1 'polypeptide(L)'
;MKGFYDVTKAEKEVMEKLWDQQEAIKQSQLLALFEADGKEWKRQTLNTFLSRLEDKGLVTREHRMVKAVYSREEYNYMQMKTAVDSMYEGKLSKFVAAFAGKNVINESEAQELIKILENN
;
A
#
# COMPACT_ATOMS: atom_id res chain seq x y z
N MET A 1 -1.94 11.16 -11.63
CA MET A 1 -1.10 10.56 -10.59
C MET A 1 -0.63 9.21 -11.06
N LYS A 2 0.69 8.99 -11.02
CA LYS A 2 1.20 7.66 -11.35
C LYS A 2 0.61 6.69 -10.36
N GLY A 3 0.02 5.61 -10.90
CA GLY A 3 -0.75 4.70 -10.08
C GLY A 3 0.07 3.93 -9.09
N PHE A 4 -0.29 4.04 -7.84
CA PHE A 4 0.26 3.18 -6.79
C PHE A 4 -0.03 1.71 -7.09
N TYR A 5 -1.02 1.44 -7.94
CA TYR A 5 -1.36 0.08 -8.36
C TYR A 5 -0.28 -0.57 -9.25
N ASP A 6 0.70 0.20 -9.71
CA ASP A 6 1.80 -0.33 -10.51
C ASP A 6 2.92 -0.96 -9.65
N VAL A 7 2.70 -1.05 -8.36
CA VAL A 7 3.67 -1.64 -7.43
C VAL A 7 3.70 -3.15 -7.62
N THR A 8 4.89 -3.71 -7.85
CA THR A 8 5.05 -5.15 -8.01
C THR A 8 4.94 -5.86 -6.67
N LYS A 9 4.79 -7.18 -6.70
CA LYS A 9 4.73 -7.98 -5.48
C LYS A 9 5.96 -7.77 -4.60
N ALA A 10 7.15 -7.77 -5.20
CA ALA A 10 8.39 -7.57 -4.46
C ALA A 10 8.48 -6.17 -3.86
N GLU A 11 8.07 -5.16 -4.62
CA GLU A 11 8.03 -3.78 -4.14
C GLU A 11 7.04 -3.65 -2.97
N LYS A 12 5.91 -4.32 -3.04
CA LYS A 12 4.92 -4.32 -1.96
C LYS A 12 5.49 -4.96 -0.70
N GLU A 13 6.25 -6.04 -0.86
CA GLU A 13 6.92 -6.68 0.27
C GLU A 13 7.89 -5.72 0.95
N VAL A 14 8.61 -4.92 0.17
CA VAL A 14 9.50 -3.89 0.72
C VAL A 14 8.70 -2.87 1.51
N MET A 15 7.58 -2.38 0.95
CA MET A 15 6.73 -1.42 1.65
C MET A 15 6.18 -2.00 2.96
N GLU A 16 5.72 -3.25 2.94
CA GLU A 16 5.20 -3.89 4.15
C GLU A 16 6.26 -3.94 5.24
N LYS A 17 7.50 -4.26 4.88
CA LYS A 17 8.59 -4.32 5.84
C LYS A 17 8.91 -2.93 6.42
N LEU A 18 8.87 -1.90 5.57
CA LEU A 18 9.11 -0.52 6.02
C LEU A 18 8.02 -0.04 6.96
N TRP A 19 6.77 -0.36 6.66
CA TRP A 19 5.66 0.03 7.55
C TRP A 19 5.77 -0.61 8.93
N ASP A 20 6.30 -1.83 9.00
CA ASP A 20 6.50 -2.52 10.27
C ASP A 20 7.55 -1.84 11.14
N GLN A 21 8.45 -1.06 10.56
CA GLN A 21 9.55 -0.45 11.30
C GLN A 21 9.18 0.85 12.02
N GLN A 22 8.12 1.52 11.60
CA GLN A 22 7.64 2.79 12.16
C GLN A 22 8.61 3.97 12.03
N GLU A 23 9.90 3.72 11.88
CA GLU A 23 10.92 4.75 11.73
C GLU A 23 11.81 4.43 10.53
N ALA A 24 12.62 5.41 10.12
CA ALA A 24 13.60 5.19 9.07
C ALA A 24 14.57 4.08 9.48
N ILE A 25 15.00 3.28 8.53
CA ILE A 25 15.89 2.14 8.77
C ILE A 25 17.04 2.19 7.77
N LYS A 26 18.23 1.76 8.18
CA LYS A 26 19.35 1.67 7.27
C LYS A 26 19.07 0.62 6.19
N GLN A 27 19.48 0.92 4.95
CA GLN A 27 19.28 -0.03 3.84
C GLN A 27 19.89 -1.39 4.14
N SER A 28 21.08 -1.43 4.78
CA SER A 28 21.72 -2.68 5.16
C SER A 28 20.93 -3.47 6.20
N GLN A 29 20.29 -2.77 7.13
CA GLN A 29 19.45 -3.40 8.14
C GLN A 29 18.16 -3.95 7.49
N LEU A 30 17.61 -3.22 6.54
CA LEU A 30 16.43 -3.68 5.80
C LEU A 30 16.77 -4.96 5.03
N LEU A 31 17.92 -5.02 4.39
CA LEU A 31 18.35 -6.23 3.69
C LEU A 31 18.48 -7.41 4.66
N ALA A 32 19.06 -7.16 5.85
CA ALA A 32 19.20 -8.20 6.87
C ALA A 32 17.84 -8.75 7.32
N LEU A 33 16.82 -7.91 7.42
CA LEU A 33 15.48 -8.36 7.77
C LEU A 33 14.90 -9.31 6.71
N PHE A 34 15.12 -9.00 5.43
CA PHE A 34 14.66 -9.87 4.34
C PHE A 34 15.43 -11.17 4.31
N GLU A 35 16.73 -11.13 4.57
CA GLU A 35 17.53 -12.34 4.66
C GLU A 35 17.06 -13.24 5.80
N ALA A 36 16.71 -12.65 6.94
CA ALA A 36 16.17 -13.38 8.08
C ALA A 36 14.83 -14.04 7.74
N ASP A 37 14.06 -13.45 6.83
CA ASP A 37 12.79 -14.00 6.35
C ASP A 37 12.96 -15.05 5.25
N GLY A 38 14.19 -15.38 4.91
CA GLY A 38 14.47 -16.40 3.90
C GLY A 38 14.58 -15.89 2.47
N LYS A 39 14.59 -14.57 2.27
CA LYS A 39 14.79 -14.02 0.94
C LYS A 39 16.25 -14.13 0.54
N GLU A 40 16.49 -14.50 -0.71
CA GLU A 40 17.84 -14.60 -1.26
C GLU A 40 18.23 -13.31 -2.00
N TRP A 41 17.64 -12.20 -1.63
CA TRP A 41 17.92 -10.92 -2.26
C TRP A 41 19.31 -10.44 -1.91
N LYS A 42 19.97 -9.91 -2.91
CA LYS A 42 21.27 -9.29 -2.74
C LYS A 42 21.09 -7.78 -2.61
N ARG A 43 22.15 -7.12 -2.16
CA ARG A 43 22.15 -5.67 -2.00
C ARG A 43 21.66 -4.95 -3.25
N GLN A 44 22.12 -5.39 -4.43
CA GLN A 44 21.72 -4.78 -5.70
C GLN A 44 20.24 -4.98 -6.00
N THR A 45 19.69 -6.13 -5.65
CA THR A 45 18.29 -6.43 -5.85
C THR A 45 17.41 -5.49 -5.02
N LEU A 46 17.72 -5.35 -3.74
CA LEU A 46 16.99 -4.45 -2.87
C LEU A 46 17.12 -3.00 -3.35
N ASN A 47 18.33 -2.60 -3.75
CA ASN A 47 18.55 -1.26 -4.28
C ASN A 47 17.68 -0.96 -5.48
N THR A 48 17.49 -1.93 -6.37
CA THR A 48 16.62 -1.78 -7.54
C THR A 48 15.17 -1.53 -7.12
N PHE A 49 14.66 -2.31 -6.17
CA PHE A 49 13.30 -2.12 -5.68
C PHE A 49 13.12 -0.76 -5.02
N LEU A 50 14.08 -0.36 -4.21
CA LEU A 50 14.03 0.94 -3.53
C LEU A 50 14.09 2.09 -4.52
N SER A 51 14.91 1.99 -5.56
CA SER A 51 14.99 3.01 -6.60
C SER A 51 13.65 3.17 -7.32
N ARG A 52 12.98 2.06 -7.62
CA ARG A 52 11.67 2.08 -8.27
C ARG A 52 10.61 2.70 -7.37
N LEU A 53 10.63 2.33 -6.09
CA LEU A 53 9.69 2.90 -5.12
C LEU A 53 9.95 4.39 -4.90
N GLU A 54 11.20 4.80 -4.91
CA GLU A 54 11.60 6.19 -4.81
C GLU A 54 11.07 6.98 -6.01
N ASP A 55 11.21 6.43 -7.22
CA ASP A 55 10.69 7.04 -8.45
C ASP A 55 9.16 7.19 -8.40
N LYS A 56 8.49 6.29 -7.73
CA LYS A 56 7.03 6.33 -7.56
C LYS A 56 6.60 7.25 -6.43
N GLY A 57 7.55 7.82 -5.68
CA GLY A 57 7.26 8.72 -4.58
C GLY A 57 6.82 8.03 -3.30
N LEU A 58 7.06 6.72 -3.18
CA LEU A 58 6.60 5.93 -2.04
C LEU A 58 7.63 5.78 -0.93
N VAL A 59 8.91 5.97 -1.23
CA VAL A 59 9.98 5.97 -0.24
C VAL A 59 10.92 7.13 -0.47
N THR A 60 11.63 7.54 0.58
CA THR A 60 12.74 8.48 0.51
C THR A 60 13.98 7.82 1.05
N ARG A 61 15.13 8.21 0.52
CA ARG A 61 16.43 7.74 1.01
C ARG A 61 17.33 8.95 1.25
N GLU A 62 17.79 9.08 2.49
CA GLU A 62 18.74 10.12 2.89
C GLU A 62 19.78 9.49 3.80
N HIS A 63 21.07 9.73 3.53
CA HIS A 63 22.16 9.24 4.36
C HIS A 63 22.08 7.72 4.60
N ARG A 64 21.70 6.98 3.55
CA ARG A 64 21.52 5.52 3.60
C ARG A 64 20.36 5.04 4.47
N MET A 65 19.54 5.97 4.93
CA MET A 65 18.31 5.65 5.66
C MET A 65 17.16 5.61 4.68
N VAL A 66 16.27 4.63 4.87
CA VAL A 66 15.09 4.44 4.02
C VAL A 66 13.85 4.67 4.86
N LYS A 67 12.90 5.41 4.32
CA LYS A 67 11.66 5.72 5.01
C LYS A 67 10.48 5.68 4.03
N ALA A 68 9.36 5.11 4.47
CA ALA A 68 8.12 5.18 3.71
C ALA A 68 7.56 6.61 3.78
N VAL A 69 7.14 7.13 2.63
CA VAL A 69 6.54 8.48 2.54
C VAL A 69 5.14 8.48 3.13
N TYR A 70 4.37 7.42 2.85
CA TYR A 70 2.98 7.29 3.30
C TYR A 70 2.85 6.10 4.24
N SER A 71 1.92 6.19 5.19
CA SER A 71 1.59 5.06 6.05
C SER A 71 0.86 3.98 5.24
N ARG A 72 0.71 2.78 5.83
CA ARG A 72 -0.06 1.70 5.21
C ARG A 72 -1.49 2.15 4.92
N GLU A 73 -2.11 2.85 5.86
CA GLU A 73 -3.49 3.32 5.71
C GLU A 73 -3.61 4.36 4.62
N GLU A 74 -2.68 5.32 4.58
CA GLU A 74 -2.64 6.32 3.52
C GLU A 74 -2.46 5.68 2.15
N TYR A 75 -1.55 4.73 2.05
CA TYR A 75 -1.31 4.00 0.80
C TYR A 75 -2.57 3.26 0.35
N ASN A 76 -3.21 2.54 1.26
CA ASN A 76 -4.44 1.80 0.95
C ASN A 76 -5.56 2.73 0.50
N TYR A 77 -5.71 3.88 1.16
CA TYR A 77 -6.69 4.89 0.77
C TYR A 77 -6.43 5.37 -0.66
N MET A 78 -5.18 5.69 -0.98
CA MET A 78 -4.81 6.20 -2.31
C MET A 78 -5.06 5.16 -3.39
N GLN A 79 -4.78 3.88 -3.11
CA GLN A 79 -5.05 2.78 -4.03
C GLN A 79 -6.55 2.66 -4.31
N MET A 80 -7.37 2.69 -3.25
CA MET A 80 -8.82 2.56 -3.39
C MET A 80 -9.42 3.77 -4.09
N LYS A 81 -8.94 4.97 -3.74
CA LYS A 81 -9.42 6.20 -4.40
C LYS A 81 -9.12 6.17 -5.89
N THR A 82 -7.92 5.75 -6.27
CA THR A 82 -7.55 5.64 -7.68
C THR A 82 -8.45 4.64 -8.41
N ALA A 83 -8.73 3.50 -7.79
CA ALA A 83 -9.60 2.48 -8.36
C ALA A 83 -11.04 2.99 -8.53
N VAL A 84 -11.57 3.65 -7.51
CA VAL A 84 -12.93 4.20 -7.56
C VAL A 84 -13.03 5.28 -8.65
N ASP A 85 -12.01 6.16 -8.75
CA ASP A 85 -11.99 7.22 -9.75
C ASP A 85 -11.95 6.64 -11.18
N SER A 86 -11.18 5.57 -11.41
CA SER A 86 -11.01 5.03 -12.75
C SER A 86 -12.12 4.07 -13.16
N MET A 87 -12.67 3.29 -12.23
CA MET A 87 -13.64 2.24 -12.55
C MET A 87 -15.08 2.61 -12.23
N TYR A 88 -15.30 3.51 -11.29
CA TYR A 88 -16.64 3.84 -10.78
C TYR A 88 -16.94 5.33 -10.86
N GLU A 89 -16.29 6.03 -11.79
CA GLU A 89 -16.55 7.46 -12.05
C GLU A 89 -16.37 8.34 -10.80
N GLY A 90 -15.50 7.93 -9.90
CA GLY A 90 -15.26 8.66 -8.66
C GLY A 90 -16.38 8.53 -7.63
N LYS A 91 -17.35 7.65 -7.86
CA LYS A 91 -18.49 7.50 -6.96
C LYS A 91 -18.38 6.23 -6.14
N LEU A 92 -18.18 6.41 -4.84
CA LEU A 92 -18.11 5.30 -3.91
C LEU A 92 -19.42 4.51 -3.88
N SER A 93 -20.57 5.17 -4.08
CA SER A 93 -21.85 4.50 -4.13
C SER A 93 -21.93 3.45 -5.23
N LYS A 94 -21.30 3.71 -6.38
CA LYS A 94 -21.25 2.74 -7.48
C LYS A 94 -20.36 1.55 -7.13
N PHE A 95 -19.27 1.80 -6.44
CA PHE A 95 -18.38 0.75 -5.96
C PHE A 95 -19.13 -0.18 -4.99
N VAL A 96 -19.82 0.37 -4.00
CA VAL A 96 -20.59 -0.40 -3.03
C VAL A 96 -21.72 -1.18 -3.73
N ALA A 97 -22.40 -0.55 -4.69
CA ALA A 97 -23.49 -1.20 -5.43
C ALA A 97 -23.00 -2.43 -6.18
N ALA A 98 -21.79 -2.40 -6.72
CA ALA A 98 -21.22 -3.54 -7.42
C ALA A 98 -21.06 -4.75 -6.50
N PHE A 99 -20.67 -4.53 -5.25
CA PHE A 99 -20.55 -5.61 -4.26
C PHE A 99 -21.92 -6.08 -3.78
N ALA A 100 -22.84 -5.17 -3.55
CA ALA A 100 -24.20 -5.51 -3.09
C ALA A 100 -24.90 -6.43 -4.11
N GLY A 101 -24.72 -6.17 -5.40
CA GLY A 101 -25.32 -6.96 -6.47
C GLY A 101 -24.76 -8.37 -6.58
N LYS A 102 -23.64 -8.68 -5.91
CA LYS A 102 -23.03 -9.99 -5.91
C LYS A 102 -23.22 -10.76 -4.61
N ASN A 103 -24.06 -10.25 -3.71
CA ASN A 103 -24.27 -10.82 -2.37
C ASN A 103 -22.99 -10.94 -1.54
N VAL A 104 -22.03 -10.06 -1.80
CA VAL A 104 -20.76 -10.00 -1.06
C VAL A 104 -20.96 -9.32 0.29
N ILE A 105 -21.95 -8.42 0.37
CA ILE A 105 -22.27 -7.67 1.58
C ILE A 105 -23.49 -8.32 2.25
N ASN A 106 -23.29 -8.88 3.45
CA ASN A 106 -24.40 -9.45 4.21
C ASN A 106 -25.10 -8.36 5.02
N GLU A 107 -26.22 -8.72 5.67
CA GLU A 107 -27.03 -7.77 6.40
C GLU A 107 -26.28 -7.11 7.55
N SER A 108 -25.48 -7.89 8.29
CA SER A 108 -24.68 -7.37 9.40
C SER A 108 -23.69 -6.32 8.92
N GLU A 109 -22.98 -6.61 7.83
CA GLU A 109 -22.03 -5.70 7.23
C GLU A 109 -22.70 -4.45 6.67
N ALA A 110 -23.87 -4.62 6.04
CA ALA A 110 -24.64 -3.49 5.52
C ALA A 110 -25.02 -2.52 6.64
N GLN A 111 -25.47 -3.04 7.78
CA GLN A 111 -25.83 -2.20 8.93
C GLN A 111 -24.62 -1.48 9.49
N GLU A 112 -23.48 -2.16 9.53
CA GLU A 112 -22.23 -1.56 9.98
C GLU A 112 -21.81 -0.40 9.06
N LEU A 113 -21.92 -0.59 7.75
CA LEU A 113 -21.64 0.45 6.76
C LEU A 113 -22.55 1.66 6.93
N ILE A 114 -23.85 1.42 7.11
CA ILE A 114 -24.82 2.49 7.33
C ILE A 114 -24.46 3.29 8.58
N LYS A 115 -24.11 2.60 9.64
CA LYS A 115 -23.72 3.23 10.90
C LYS A 115 -22.49 4.12 10.74
N ILE A 116 -21.50 3.65 10.00
CA ILE A 116 -20.28 4.43 9.70
C ILE A 116 -20.65 5.70 8.94
N LEU A 117 -21.51 5.58 7.93
CA LEU A 117 -21.92 6.71 7.09
C LEU A 117 -22.75 7.74 7.86
N GLU A 118 -23.58 7.27 8.79
CA GLU A 118 -24.42 8.17 9.60
C GLU A 118 -23.63 8.94 10.63
N ASN A 119 -22.49 8.41 11.06
CA ASN A 119 -21.65 9.02 12.11
C ASN A 119 -20.55 9.91 11.56
N ASN A 120 -20.48 10.12 10.26
CA ASN A 120 -19.47 10.98 9.64
C ASN A 120 -20.07 12.26 9.07
#